data_500c145b5c856c366d088333aa0d0b70
#
_entry.id   500c145b5c856c366d088333aa0d0b70
#
_cell.length_a   1.000
_cell.length_b   1.000
_cell.length_c   1.000
_cell.angle_alpha   90.00
_cell.angle_beta   90.00
_cell.angle_gamma   90.00
#
_symmetry.space_group_name_H-M   'P 1'
#
loop_
_entity.id
_entity.type
_entity.pdbx_description
1 polymer ?
#
loop_
_entity_poly.entity_id
_entity_poly.type
_entity_poly.pdbx_seq_one_letter_code
_entity_poly.pdbx_strand_id
1 'polypeptide(L)'
;YMLEVKALAKLSGVKVGTIAVLQYMYELNANNGKMCTAVLAKHNNSIIHLRNLDYDFAEMLARMSVQLNCKKNGRSVWTAVTQAGFLGAHTGIAFGRFALNVNERDKGSMLANLWSFITGKWGVSFLVRHVLETANTYNDAVEILKK
;
A
#
# COMPACT_ATOMS: atom_id res chain seq x y z
N TYR A 1 6.20 -12.18 0.25
CA TYR A 1 4.78 -11.92 -0.08
C TYR A 1 4.12 -13.12 -0.78
N MET A 2 4.82 -13.90 -1.61
CA MET A 2 4.22 -15.07 -2.26
C MET A 2 3.70 -16.13 -1.26
N LEU A 3 4.35 -16.31 -0.11
CA LEU A 3 3.85 -17.19 0.95
C LEU A 3 2.54 -16.69 1.56
N GLU A 4 2.39 -15.38 1.70
CA GLU A 4 1.15 -14.75 2.20
C GLU A 4 0.03 -14.90 1.17
N VAL A 5 0.31 -14.70 -0.13
CA VAL A 5 -0.65 -14.96 -1.23
C VAL A 5 -1.15 -16.40 -1.18
N LYS A 6 -0.24 -17.39 -1.01
CA LYS A 6 -0.60 -18.80 -0.89
C LYS A 6 -1.43 -19.08 0.37
N ALA A 7 -1.08 -18.47 1.49
CA ALA A 7 -1.82 -18.60 2.75
C ALA A 7 -3.24 -18.03 2.61
N LEU A 8 -3.36 -16.85 2.02
CA LEU A 8 -4.65 -16.20 1.76
C LEU A 8 -5.52 -17.04 0.82
N ALA A 9 -4.93 -17.59 -0.25
CA ALA A 9 -5.63 -18.50 -1.16
C ALA A 9 -6.16 -19.74 -0.43
N LYS A 10 -5.35 -20.34 0.44
CA LYS A 10 -5.75 -21.49 1.25
C LYS A 10 -6.90 -21.16 2.22
N LEU A 11 -6.86 -20.00 2.87
CA LEU A 11 -7.87 -19.57 3.83
C LEU A 11 -9.19 -19.19 3.16
N SER A 12 -9.14 -18.56 1.99
CA SER A 12 -10.32 -18.07 1.26
C SER A 12 -10.95 -19.11 0.33
N GLY A 13 -10.26 -20.21 0.02
CA GLY A 13 -10.66 -21.16 -1.01
C GLY A 13 -10.51 -20.65 -2.43
N VAL A 14 -9.96 -19.46 -2.63
CA VAL A 14 -9.76 -18.83 -3.95
C VAL A 14 -8.43 -19.29 -4.55
N LYS A 15 -8.40 -19.47 -5.88
CA LYS A 15 -7.17 -19.87 -6.58
C LYS A 15 -6.03 -18.89 -6.35
N VAL A 16 -4.80 -19.40 -6.16
CA VAL A 16 -3.60 -18.59 -5.94
C VAL A 16 -3.38 -17.53 -7.02
N GLY A 17 -3.58 -17.88 -8.30
CA GLY A 17 -3.47 -16.93 -9.40
C GLY A 17 -4.48 -15.78 -9.32
N THR A 18 -5.71 -16.06 -8.93
CA THR A 18 -6.73 -15.02 -8.71
C THR A 18 -6.33 -14.07 -7.57
N ILE A 19 -5.89 -14.63 -6.43
CA ILE A 19 -5.39 -13.80 -5.32
C ILE A 19 -4.19 -12.96 -5.76
N ALA A 20 -3.25 -13.53 -6.53
CA ALA A 20 -2.11 -12.79 -7.05
C ALA A 20 -2.51 -11.62 -7.95
N VAL A 21 -3.44 -11.82 -8.88
CA VAL A 21 -3.96 -10.75 -9.75
C VAL A 21 -4.65 -9.65 -8.94
N LEU A 22 -5.45 -10.02 -7.94
CA LEU A 22 -6.14 -9.05 -7.08
C LEU A 22 -5.17 -8.12 -6.32
N GLN A 23 -3.92 -8.56 -6.07
CA GLN A 23 -2.91 -7.72 -5.44
C GLN A 23 -2.44 -6.56 -6.35
N TYR A 24 -2.68 -6.64 -7.65
CA TYR A 24 -2.28 -5.63 -8.63
C TYR A 24 -3.46 -4.80 -9.17
N MET A 25 -4.64 -4.96 -8.57
CA MET A 25 -5.84 -4.22 -9.02
C MET A 25 -5.65 -2.70 -8.93
N TYR A 26 -4.87 -2.21 -7.95
CA TYR A 26 -4.58 -0.79 -7.85
C TYR A 26 -3.78 -0.29 -9.06
N GLU A 27 -2.70 -0.98 -9.41
CA GLU A 27 -1.83 -0.62 -10.53
C GLU A 27 -2.53 -0.77 -11.89
N LEU A 28 -3.43 -1.75 -12.02
CA LEU A 28 -4.21 -1.98 -13.25
C LEU A 28 -5.30 -0.92 -13.46
N ASN A 29 -5.84 -0.37 -12.38
CA ASN A 29 -6.91 0.63 -12.43
C ASN A 29 -6.42 2.07 -12.30
N ALA A 30 -5.12 2.31 -12.22
CA ALA A 30 -4.52 3.61 -11.92
C ALA A 30 -4.78 4.71 -12.99
N ASN A 31 -5.38 4.40 -14.13
CA ASN A 31 -5.59 5.35 -15.23
C ASN A 31 -7.04 5.87 -15.32
N ASN A 32 -7.87 5.72 -14.31
CA ASN A 32 -9.30 6.07 -14.38
C ASN A 32 -9.67 7.41 -13.73
N GLY A 33 -8.72 8.37 -13.61
CA GLY A 33 -9.01 9.72 -13.10
C GLY A 33 -9.42 9.77 -11.64
N LYS A 34 -8.99 8.80 -10.82
CA LYS A 34 -9.29 8.74 -9.39
C LYS A 34 -8.40 9.68 -8.61
N MET A 35 -8.98 10.32 -7.63
CA MET A 35 -8.26 11.31 -6.84
C MET A 35 -7.97 10.80 -5.44
N CYS A 36 -6.85 11.22 -4.91
CA CYS A 36 -6.44 10.96 -3.56
C CYS A 36 -6.06 12.28 -2.89
N THR A 37 -6.45 12.46 -1.65
CA THR A 37 -6.07 13.64 -0.89
C THR A 37 -5.27 13.23 0.34
N ALA A 38 -4.17 13.92 0.59
CA ALA A 38 -3.41 13.81 1.82
C ALA A 38 -3.17 15.19 2.42
N VAL A 39 -3.40 15.31 3.71
CA VAL A 39 -3.17 16.56 4.45
C VAL A 39 -2.23 16.25 5.61
N LEU A 40 -1.15 17.01 5.69
CA LEU A 40 -0.24 17.02 6.82
C LEU A 40 -0.45 18.32 7.60
N ALA A 41 -0.85 18.21 8.86
CA ALA A 41 -1.07 19.34 9.73
C ALA A 41 -0.22 19.22 10.98
N LYS A 42 0.41 20.32 11.39
CA LYS A 42 1.09 20.41 12.68
C LYS A 42 0.11 20.93 13.72
N HIS A 43 -0.05 20.19 14.80
CA HIS A 43 -0.80 20.62 15.97
C HIS A 43 0.04 20.40 17.21
N ASN A 44 0.40 21.48 17.88
CA ASN A 44 1.36 21.47 18.99
C ASN A 44 2.68 20.78 18.58
N ASN A 45 3.07 19.71 19.30
CA ASN A 45 4.28 18.91 18.99
C ASN A 45 3.99 17.63 18.18
N SER A 46 2.79 17.53 17.62
CA SER A 46 2.36 16.36 16.85
C SER A 46 2.14 16.70 15.39
N ILE A 47 2.39 15.74 14.52
CA ILE A 47 2.00 15.80 13.10
C ILE A 47 0.77 14.90 12.92
N ILE A 48 -0.29 15.49 12.37
CA ILE A 48 -1.50 14.78 11.98
C ILE A 48 -1.40 14.52 10.49
N HIS A 49 -1.58 13.26 10.10
CA HIS A 49 -1.63 12.83 8.70
C HIS A 49 -3.03 12.32 8.40
N LEU A 50 -3.76 13.08 7.58
CA LEU A 50 -5.10 12.73 7.11
C LEU A 50 -5.00 12.24 5.67
N ARG A 51 -5.82 11.26 5.32
CA ARG A 51 -5.80 10.63 4.02
C ARG A 51 -7.22 10.28 3.57
N ASN A 52 -7.58 10.69 2.36
CA ASN A 52 -8.76 10.21 1.67
C ASN A 52 -8.36 9.45 0.39
N LEU A 53 -8.92 8.26 0.20
CA LEU A 53 -8.71 7.41 -0.96
C LEU A 53 -10.01 7.34 -1.75
N ASP A 54 -10.06 8.08 -2.86
CA ASP A 54 -11.21 8.10 -3.75
C ASP A 54 -11.05 7.00 -4.80
N TYR A 55 -11.86 5.95 -4.66
CA TYR A 55 -11.76 4.76 -5.49
C TYR A 55 -13.15 4.27 -5.91
N ASP A 56 -13.24 3.57 -7.05
CA ASP A 56 -14.47 2.87 -7.40
C ASP A 56 -14.84 1.86 -6.33
N PHE A 57 -16.15 1.61 -6.18
CA PHE A 57 -16.66 0.72 -5.14
C PHE A 57 -16.34 1.19 -3.72
N ALA A 58 -16.28 2.51 -3.49
CA ALA A 58 -15.87 3.09 -2.20
C ALA A 58 -16.65 2.51 -1.02
N GLU A 59 -17.96 2.30 -1.15
CA GLU A 59 -18.78 1.70 -0.08
C GLU A 59 -18.34 0.27 0.25
N MET A 60 -18.06 -0.56 -0.76
CA MET A 60 -17.57 -1.92 -0.57
C MET A 60 -16.17 -1.91 0.06
N LEU A 61 -15.27 -1.09 -0.46
CA LEU A 61 -13.91 -0.98 0.07
C LEU A 61 -13.88 -0.44 1.50
N ALA A 62 -14.77 0.48 1.84
CA ALA A 62 -14.92 0.98 3.21
C ALA A 62 -15.28 -0.15 4.19
N ARG A 63 -16.21 -1.04 3.81
CA ARG A 63 -16.58 -2.21 4.61
C ARG A 63 -15.45 -3.23 4.75
N MET A 64 -14.53 -3.27 3.79
CA MET A 64 -13.35 -4.16 3.79
C MET A 64 -12.12 -3.51 4.42
N SER A 65 -12.19 -2.25 4.80
CA SER A 65 -11.04 -1.53 5.36
C SER A 65 -10.64 -2.10 6.72
N VAL A 66 -9.37 -2.38 6.88
CA VAL A 66 -8.77 -2.91 8.10
C VAL A 66 -7.50 -2.15 8.45
N GLN A 67 -7.21 -2.05 9.73
CA GLN A 67 -5.92 -1.57 10.21
C GLN A 67 -5.02 -2.77 10.51
N LEU A 68 -3.91 -2.82 9.78
CA LEU A 68 -2.83 -3.78 10.05
C LEU A 68 -1.87 -3.20 11.07
N ASN A 69 -1.58 -3.96 12.12
CA ASN A 69 -0.54 -3.65 13.08
C ASN A 69 0.56 -4.71 12.97
N CYS A 70 1.66 -4.35 12.33
CA CYS A 70 2.80 -5.24 12.18
C CYS A 70 3.67 -5.21 13.43
N LYS A 71 3.99 -6.40 13.94
CA LYS A 71 4.82 -6.57 15.14
C LYS A 71 6.09 -7.35 14.79
N LYS A 72 7.20 -6.93 15.39
CA LYS A 72 8.48 -7.66 15.37
C LYS A 72 8.93 -7.87 16.80
N ASN A 73 9.16 -9.10 17.20
CA ASN A 73 9.54 -9.46 18.58
C ASN A 73 8.55 -8.90 19.62
N GLY A 74 7.25 -8.99 19.35
CA GLY A 74 6.19 -8.52 20.24
C GLY A 74 5.93 -6.99 20.22
N ARG A 75 6.80 -6.19 19.59
CA ARG A 75 6.66 -4.73 19.51
C ARG A 75 6.08 -4.30 18.18
N SER A 76 5.11 -3.38 18.21
CA SER A 76 4.58 -2.77 16.98
C SER A 76 5.67 -1.94 16.30
N VAL A 77 5.90 -2.21 15.00
CA VAL A 77 6.97 -1.55 14.21
C VAL A 77 6.39 -0.62 13.14
N TRP A 78 5.23 -0.96 12.59
CA TRP A 78 4.48 -0.10 11.68
C TRP A 78 3.01 -0.48 11.68
N THR A 79 2.18 0.44 11.21
CA THR A 79 0.75 0.23 10.97
C THR A 79 0.38 0.75 9.60
N ALA A 80 -0.63 0.14 8.99
CA ALA A 80 -1.20 0.59 7.72
C ALA A 80 -2.71 0.42 7.71
N VAL A 81 -3.42 1.26 6.96
CA VAL A 81 -4.80 1.05 6.61
C VAL A 81 -4.83 0.44 5.21
N THR A 82 -5.52 -0.67 5.07
CA THR A 82 -5.63 -1.43 3.82
C THR A 82 -6.99 -2.14 3.74
N GLN A 83 -7.23 -2.95 2.72
CA GLN A 83 -8.45 -3.74 2.57
C GLN A 83 -8.19 -5.20 2.95
N ALA A 84 -9.20 -5.85 3.53
CA ALA A 84 -9.14 -7.27 3.83
C ALA A 84 -8.81 -8.08 2.55
N GLY A 85 -7.78 -8.92 2.63
CA GLY A 85 -7.29 -9.71 1.50
C GLY A 85 -6.27 -9.01 0.60
N PHE A 86 -6.00 -7.72 0.79
CA PHE A 86 -4.95 -6.99 0.11
C PHE A 86 -3.67 -6.96 0.95
N LEU A 87 -2.56 -7.39 0.38
CA LEU A 87 -1.29 -7.56 1.08
C LEU A 87 -0.35 -6.34 0.94
N GLY A 88 -0.63 -5.44 0.02
CA GLY A 88 0.06 -4.17 -0.13
C GLY A 88 -0.38 -3.13 0.92
N ALA A 89 0.19 -1.94 0.83
CA ALA A 89 -0.19 -0.80 1.64
C ALA A 89 -0.24 0.47 0.80
N HIS A 90 -1.25 1.31 1.02
CA HIS A 90 -1.37 2.62 0.37
C HIS A 90 -1.10 3.77 1.35
N THR A 91 -1.23 3.50 2.64
CA THR A 91 -1.03 4.48 3.71
C THR A 91 -0.50 3.75 4.92
N GLY A 92 0.55 4.26 5.54
CA GLY A 92 1.12 3.64 6.74
C GLY A 92 2.00 4.57 7.55
N ILE A 93 2.25 4.14 8.78
CA ILE A 93 3.11 4.82 9.74
C ILE A 93 4.14 3.82 10.27
N ALA A 94 5.41 4.11 10.07
CA ALA A 94 6.51 3.43 10.72
C ALA A 94 6.80 4.16 12.03
N PHE A 95 6.50 3.53 13.16
CA PHE A 95 6.51 4.19 14.47
C PHE A 95 7.88 4.79 14.80
N GLY A 96 7.87 6.09 15.18
CA GLY A 96 9.05 6.86 15.52
C GLY A 96 10.00 7.17 14.34
N ARG A 97 9.59 6.88 13.10
CA ARG A 97 10.43 7.02 11.91
C ARG A 97 9.82 7.95 10.85
N PHE A 98 8.69 7.59 10.27
CA PHE A 98 8.01 8.36 9.22
C PHE A 98 6.57 7.88 9.01
N ALA A 99 5.79 8.68 8.30
CA ALA A 99 4.51 8.28 7.72
C ALA A 99 4.60 8.46 6.20
N LEU A 100 3.90 7.63 5.46
CA LEU A 100 3.82 7.74 4.00
C LEU A 100 2.45 7.32 3.48
N ASN A 101 2.10 7.86 2.33
CA ASN A 101 0.94 7.46 1.55
C ASN A 101 1.24 7.55 0.05
N VAL A 102 0.46 6.83 -0.73
CA VAL A 102 0.44 6.93 -2.19
C VAL A 102 -0.70 7.85 -2.60
N ASN A 103 -0.39 8.84 -3.42
CA ASN A 103 -1.38 9.57 -4.20
C ASN A 103 -1.18 9.21 -5.67
N GLU A 104 -2.25 8.90 -6.35
CA GLU A 104 -2.21 8.70 -7.78
C GLU A 104 -1.88 10.03 -8.48
N ARG A 105 -1.02 9.93 -9.48
CA ARG A 105 -0.74 11.02 -10.41
C ARG A 105 -1.17 10.55 -11.78
N ASP A 106 -2.21 11.13 -12.33
CA ASP A 106 -2.79 10.81 -13.64
C ASP A 106 -1.78 11.06 -14.78
N LYS A 107 -0.69 10.30 -14.76
CA LYS A 107 0.39 10.29 -15.74
C LYS A 107 0.98 8.89 -15.83
N GLY A 108 1.09 8.38 -17.03
CA GLY A 108 1.65 7.08 -17.30
C GLY A 108 0.92 6.36 -18.42
N SER A 109 1.24 5.10 -18.61
CA SER A 109 0.64 4.24 -19.61
C SER A 109 0.36 2.87 -18.98
N MET A 110 -0.84 2.35 -19.23
CA MET A 110 -1.19 0.99 -18.82
C MET A 110 -0.18 -0.03 -19.39
N LEU A 111 0.30 0.16 -20.62
CA LEU A 111 1.31 -0.69 -21.23
C LEU A 111 2.65 -0.62 -20.49
N ALA A 112 3.06 0.56 -20.02
CA ALA A 112 4.27 0.72 -19.24
C ALA A 112 4.14 0.06 -17.86
N ASN A 113 2.97 0.13 -17.24
CA ASN A 113 2.67 -0.55 -15.97
C ASN A 113 2.70 -2.08 -16.15
N LEU A 114 2.09 -2.58 -17.22
CA LEU A 114 2.11 -4.01 -17.54
C LEU A 114 3.54 -4.49 -17.83
N TRP A 115 4.33 -3.72 -18.57
CA TRP A 115 5.74 -4.02 -18.83
C TRP A 115 6.57 -4.05 -17.55
N SER A 116 6.34 -3.08 -16.66
CA SER A 116 6.97 -3.04 -15.35
C SER A 116 6.65 -4.27 -14.50
N PHE A 117 5.39 -4.72 -14.55
CA PHE A 117 4.98 -5.95 -13.90
C PHE A 117 5.69 -7.19 -14.47
N ILE A 118 5.72 -7.34 -15.81
CA ILE A 118 6.37 -8.48 -16.48
C ILE A 118 7.88 -8.50 -16.21
N THR A 119 8.51 -7.33 -16.11
CA THR A 119 9.94 -7.20 -15.81
C THR A 119 10.28 -7.31 -14.33
N GLY A 120 9.30 -7.64 -13.48
CA GLY A 120 9.50 -7.91 -12.05
C GLY A 120 9.72 -6.64 -11.21
N LYS A 121 9.32 -5.48 -11.70
CA LYS A 121 9.34 -4.26 -10.88
C LYS A 121 8.26 -4.31 -9.81
N TRP A 122 8.51 -3.63 -8.72
CA TRP A 122 7.57 -3.54 -7.61
C TRP A 122 6.31 -2.79 -8.02
N GLY A 123 5.13 -3.35 -7.75
CA GLY A 123 3.90 -2.57 -7.69
C GLY A 123 4.00 -1.54 -6.55
N VAL A 124 3.44 -0.35 -6.75
CA VAL A 124 3.58 0.77 -5.79
C VAL A 124 3.12 0.40 -4.39
N SER A 125 2.06 -0.39 -4.27
CA SER A 125 1.50 -0.83 -2.99
C SER A 125 2.46 -1.73 -2.22
N PHE A 126 3.17 -2.60 -2.92
CA PHE A 126 4.19 -3.47 -2.33
C PHE A 126 5.49 -2.72 -2.04
N LEU A 127 5.84 -1.72 -2.85
CA LEU A 127 6.96 -0.83 -2.57
C LEU A 127 6.72 -0.04 -1.27
N VAL A 128 5.52 0.51 -1.08
CA VAL A 128 5.13 1.18 0.16
C VAL A 128 5.28 0.26 1.37
N ARG A 129 4.75 -0.96 1.27
CA ARG A 129 4.90 -1.95 2.33
C ARG A 129 6.37 -2.28 2.59
N HIS A 130 7.16 -2.50 1.54
CA HIS A 130 8.60 -2.77 1.66
C HIS A 130 9.33 -1.64 2.40
N VAL A 131 9.02 -0.39 2.09
CA VAL A 131 9.59 0.78 2.78
C VAL A 131 9.21 0.79 4.26
N LEU A 132 7.94 0.53 4.60
CA LEU A 132 7.49 0.44 6.00
C LEU A 132 8.22 -0.66 6.79
N GLU A 133 8.52 -1.78 6.13
CA GLU A 133 9.19 -2.94 6.73
C GLU A 133 10.71 -2.71 6.91
N THR A 134 11.37 -2.02 5.98
CA THR A 134 12.84 -2.03 5.87
C THR A 134 13.51 -0.70 6.16
N ALA A 135 12.89 0.45 5.85
CA ALA A 135 13.51 1.75 6.08
C ALA A 135 13.59 2.08 7.58
N ASN A 136 14.77 2.42 8.06
CA ASN A 136 14.98 2.76 9.47
C ASN A 136 14.80 4.25 9.75
N THR A 137 14.97 5.09 8.74
CA THR A 137 14.86 6.56 8.84
C THR A 137 13.99 7.11 7.70
N TYR A 138 13.59 8.37 7.81
CA TYR A 138 12.96 9.10 6.72
C TYR A 138 13.84 9.13 5.47
N ASN A 139 15.13 9.38 5.62
CA ASN A 139 16.07 9.43 4.50
C ASN A 139 16.20 8.06 3.80
N ASP A 140 16.27 6.96 4.55
CA ASP A 140 16.28 5.62 3.97
C ASP A 140 15.01 5.38 3.13
N ALA A 141 13.85 5.78 3.65
CA ALA A 141 12.58 5.66 2.94
C ALA A 141 12.61 6.44 1.61
N VAL A 142 13.09 7.67 1.63
CA VAL A 142 13.24 8.50 0.42
C VAL A 142 14.19 7.84 -0.60
N GLU A 143 15.33 7.31 -0.17
CA GLU A 143 16.29 6.65 -1.08
C GLU A 143 15.75 5.36 -1.69
N ILE A 144 14.94 4.59 -0.95
CA ILE A 144 14.27 3.41 -1.51
C ILE A 144 13.22 3.81 -2.54
N LEU A 145 12.46 4.88 -2.29
CA LEU A 145 11.38 5.34 -3.18
C LEU A 145 11.89 6.02 -4.47
N LYS A 146 13.15 6.44 -4.52
CA LYS A 146 13.76 7.04 -5.72
C LYS A 146 14.26 6.02 -6.75
N LYS A 147 14.41 4.76 -6.37
CA LYS A 147 14.91 3.67 -7.23
C LYS A 147 13.81 3.06 -8.10
#